data_21cbe9e9280a40d14d1e4f6f3a8c9d7a
#
_entry.id   21cbe9e9280a40d14d1e4f6f3a8c9d7a
#
_cell.length_a   1.000
_cell.length_b   1.000
_cell.length_c   1.000
_cell.angle_alpha   90.00
_cell.angle_beta   90.00
_cell.angle_gamma   90.00
#
_symmetry.space_group_name_H-M   'P 1'
#
loop_
_entity.id
_entity.type
_entity.pdbx_description
1 polymer ?
#
loop_
_entity_poly.entity_id
_entity_poly.type
_entity_poly.pdbx_seq_one_letter_code
_entity_poly.pdbx_strand_id
1 'polypeptide(L)'
;MKGKPMFDDKINSARKLTIPGGYGRLIDVKKGQYVTVRDIEGGQCGDFWAIDANDFDHFLSPPHTWIHLGRIQPRIGDELVTNQRKPIFTITDDDVGWHDMLAPACDRQRYERYYGVKGHRNCHDNFLDVMYKRDWGNRLVPQPFNLFMNTFVESDGTLLIQDPVSKSGDKITMNAKMSLIIVVSACPMDLNPIGGQGITDLEIIVTDTDEEIKRVLN
;
A
#
# COMPACT_ATOMS: atom_id res chain seq x y z
N MET A 1 -26.81 -6.34 16.02
CA MET A 1 -26.64 -4.97 16.58
C MET A 1 -25.80 -4.22 15.58
N LYS A 2 -26.31 -3.15 14.96
CA LYS A 2 -25.52 -2.33 14.02
C LYS A 2 -24.47 -1.58 14.81
N GLY A 3 -23.19 -1.88 14.58
CA GLY A 3 -22.08 -1.17 15.19
C GLY A 3 -22.14 0.32 14.84
N LYS A 4 -21.94 1.16 15.85
CA LYS A 4 -21.86 2.61 15.72
C LYS A 4 -20.68 2.95 14.79
N PRO A 5 -20.81 3.89 13.84
CA PRO A 5 -19.67 4.30 13.03
C PRO A 5 -18.60 4.91 13.93
N MET A 6 -17.39 4.39 13.83
CA MET A 6 -16.24 4.72 14.68
C MET A 6 -15.42 5.89 14.13
N PHE A 7 -16.09 6.88 13.53
CA PHE A 7 -15.43 8.09 13.07
C PHE A 7 -15.62 9.20 14.11
N ASP A 8 -14.52 9.67 14.68
CA ASP A 8 -14.52 10.84 15.56
C ASP A 8 -14.61 12.11 14.71
N ASP A 9 -15.69 12.91 14.90
CA ASP A 9 -16.03 14.09 14.08
C ASP A 9 -15.16 15.33 14.36
N LYS A 10 -14.06 15.20 15.11
CA LYS A 10 -13.23 16.33 15.58
C LYS A 10 -11.78 16.31 15.06
N ILE A 11 -11.52 16.09 13.78
CA ILE A 11 -10.14 16.23 13.27
C ILE A 11 -10.14 17.01 11.95
N ASN A 12 -9.97 18.31 12.08
CA ASN A 12 -9.49 19.22 11.05
C ASN A 12 -7.96 19.34 11.18
N SER A 13 -7.22 18.25 11.01
CA SER A 13 -5.75 18.28 10.97
C SER A 13 -5.23 17.03 10.28
N ALA A 14 -4.18 17.22 9.49
CA ALA A 14 -3.42 16.14 8.87
C ALA A 14 -3.03 15.09 9.91
N ARG A 15 -3.29 13.83 9.62
CA ARG A 15 -2.86 12.69 10.45
C ARG A 15 -1.63 12.06 9.82
N LYS A 16 -0.58 11.92 10.60
CA LYS A 16 0.71 11.40 10.19
C LYS A 16 1.08 10.18 11.03
N LEU A 17 1.47 9.10 10.37
CA LEU A 17 1.81 7.84 11.03
C LEU A 17 3.06 7.23 10.39
N THR A 18 4.11 7.04 11.18
CA THR A 18 5.30 6.31 10.75
C THR A 18 5.03 4.81 10.75
N ILE A 19 5.47 4.14 9.70
CA ILE A 19 5.42 2.70 9.52
C ILE A 19 6.86 2.21 9.66
N PRO A 20 7.25 1.63 10.81
CA PRO A 20 8.61 1.16 11.01
C PRO A 20 8.99 0.08 9.98
N GLY A 21 10.23 0.11 9.55
CA GLY A 21 10.77 -0.89 8.64
C GLY A 21 10.49 -2.31 9.10
N GLY A 22 9.97 -3.14 8.21
CA GLY A 22 9.59 -4.52 8.50
C GLY A 22 8.26 -4.70 9.23
N TYR A 23 7.50 -3.63 9.52
CA TYR A 23 6.21 -3.69 10.24
C TYR A 23 5.06 -3.12 9.43
N GLY A 24 3.83 -3.43 9.86
CA GLY A 24 2.59 -2.88 9.31
C GLY A 24 1.96 -1.84 10.21
N ARG A 25 1.19 -0.92 9.61
CA ARG A 25 0.30 0.03 10.29
C ARG A 25 -1.02 0.14 9.55
N LEU A 26 -2.05 0.53 10.30
CA LEU A 26 -3.41 0.71 9.81
C LEU A 26 -3.87 2.14 10.11
N ILE A 27 -4.62 2.73 9.17
CA ILE A 27 -5.26 4.04 9.34
C ILE A 27 -6.63 4.05 8.65
N ASP A 28 -7.62 4.68 9.27
CA ASP A 28 -8.94 4.91 8.68
C ASP A 28 -8.93 6.17 7.81
N VAL A 29 -9.58 6.11 6.66
CA VAL A 29 -9.66 7.20 5.68
C VAL A 29 -11.11 7.41 5.29
N LYS A 30 -11.58 8.64 5.31
CA LYS A 30 -12.94 9.00 4.85
C LYS A 30 -12.94 9.22 3.34
N LYS A 31 -14.09 8.98 2.69
CA LYS A 31 -14.29 9.36 1.30
C LYS A 31 -13.95 10.84 1.09
N GLY A 32 -13.19 11.12 0.03
CA GLY A 32 -12.74 12.46 -0.37
C GLY A 32 -11.40 12.88 0.23
N GLN A 33 -10.91 12.21 1.29
CA GLN A 33 -9.59 12.49 1.84
C GLN A 33 -8.47 12.04 0.90
N TYR A 34 -7.31 12.62 1.08
CA TYR A 34 -6.08 12.26 0.40
C TYR A 34 -5.21 11.39 1.29
N VAL A 35 -4.61 10.37 0.69
CA VAL A 35 -3.66 9.47 1.32
C VAL A 35 -2.33 9.62 0.61
N THR A 36 -1.30 10.04 1.34
CA THR A 36 0.07 10.10 0.84
C THR A 36 0.89 9.02 1.55
N VAL A 37 1.58 8.18 0.79
CA VAL A 37 2.62 7.30 1.32
C VAL A 37 3.96 7.83 0.85
N ARG A 38 4.89 8.03 1.80
CA ARG A 38 6.21 8.59 1.57
C ARG A 38 7.29 7.60 1.96
N ASP A 39 8.28 7.46 1.11
CA ASP A 39 9.53 6.76 1.41
C ASP A 39 10.48 7.77 2.09
N ILE A 40 10.75 7.55 3.38
CA ILE A 40 11.47 8.55 4.19
C ILE A 40 12.95 8.62 3.78
N GLU A 41 13.58 7.48 3.60
CA GLU A 41 15.02 7.38 3.35
C GLU A 41 15.36 7.06 1.89
N GLY A 42 14.39 6.52 1.14
CA GLY A 42 14.56 6.03 -0.23
C GLY A 42 14.88 4.53 -0.28
N GLY A 43 14.47 3.88 -1.38
CA GLY A 43 14.74 2.46 -1.59
C GLY A 43 13.84 1.49 -0.83
N GLN A 44 12.79 1.97 -0.15
CA GLN A 44 11.87 1.13 0.63
C GLN A 44 10.60 0.80 -0.15
N CYS A 45 10.37 -0.48 -0.43
CA CYS A 45 9.09 -0.95 -0.94
C CYS A 45 8.04 -1.07 0.16
N GLY A 46 6.78 -0.80 -0.18
CA GLY A 46 5.64 -0.94 0.72
C GLY A 46 4.48 -1.68 0.11
N ASP A 47 3.99 -2.71 0.81
CA ASP A 47 2.73 -3.35 0.45
C ASP A 47 1.57 -2.49 0.94
N PHE A 48 0.70 -2.09 0.04
CA PHE A 48 -0.44 -1.21 0.31
C PHE A 48 -1.76 -1.94 0.05
N TRP A 49 -2.64 -1.95 1.04
CA TRP A 49 -4.00 -2.46 0.93
C TRP A 49 -5.01 -1.39 1.29
N ALA A 50 -6.14 -1.41 0.61
CA ALA A 50 -7.28 -0.57 0.93
C ALA A 50 -8.55 -1.42 0.93
N ILE A 51 -9.28 -1.42 2.02
CA ILE A 51 -10.47 -2.21 2.25
C ILE A 51 -11.64 -1.25 2.50
N ASP A 52 -12.81 -1.50 1.90
CA ASP A 52 -14.03 -0.75 2.22
C ASP A 52 -14.32 -0.87 3.72
N ALA A 53 -14.42 0.26 4.41
CA ALA A 53 -14.66 0.30 5.85
C ALA A 53 -16.03 -0.29 6.26
N ASN A 54 -16.96 -0.43 5.31
CA ASN A 54 -18.31 -0.95 5.55
C ASN A 54 -18.50 -2.41 5.09
N ASP A 55 -17.60 -2.91 4.23
CA ASP A 55 -17.67 -4.26 3.67
C ASP A 55 -16.28 -4.79 3.32
N PHE A 56 -15.74 -5.65 4.15
CA PHE A 56 -14.39 -6.19 4.00
C PHE A 56 -14.20 -7.13 2.79
N ASP A 57 -15.28 -7.55 2.17
CA ASP A 57 -15.22 -8.33 0.93
C ASP A 57 -15.01 -7.43 -0.31
N HIS A 58 -15.02 -6.10 -0.12
CA HIS A 58 -14.66 -5.11 -1.12
C HIS A 58 -13.30 -4.48 -0.79
N PHE A 59 -12.33 -4.63 -1.67
CA PHE A 59 -10.96 -4.16 -1.47
C PHE A 59 -10.29 -3.76 -2.78
N LEU A 60 -9.24 -2.94 -2.69
CA LEU A 60 -8.37 -2.61 -3.81
C LEU A 60 -7.83 -3.90 -4.45
N SER A 61 -7.98 -4.01 -5.75
CA SER A 61 -7.55 -5.20 -6.49
C SER A 61 -6.62 -4.85 -7.65
N PRO A 62 -5.31 -5.10 -7.52
CA PRO A 62 -4.37 -4.96 -8.62
C PRO A 62 -4.80 -5.66 -9.91
N PRO A 63 -5.25 -6.94 -9.91
CA PRO A 63 -5.68 -7.61 -11.15
C PRO A 63 -6.87 -6.93 -11.85
N HIS A 64 -7.84 -6.42 -11.09
CA HIS A 64 -8.95 -5.68 -11.67
C HIS A 64 -8.52 -4.29 -12.17
N THR A 65 -7.56 -3.67 -11.47
CA THR A 65 -7.02 -2.36 -11.84
C THR A 65 -6.24 -2.41 -13.14
N TRP A 66 -5.30 -3.35 -13.31
CA TRP A 66 -4.52 -3.40 -14.56
C TRP A 66 -5.39 -3.71 -15.79
N ILE A 67 -6.44 -4.54 -15.63
CA ILE A 67 -7.42 -4.77 -16.70
C ILE A 67 -8.24 -3.51 -16.98
N HIS A 68 -8.63 -2.76 -15.95
CA HIS A 68 -9.34 -1.48 -16.09
C HIS A 68 -8.49 -0.45 -16.85
N LEU A 69 -7.20 -0.38 -16.54
CA LEU A 69 -6.25 0.57 -17.14
C LEU A 69 -5.70 0.12 -18.50
N GLY A 70 -5.77 -1.19 -18.82
CA GLY A 70 -5.11 -1.78 -19.99
C GLY A 70 -3.58 -1.80 -19.87
N ARG A 71 -3.01 -1.65 -18.67
CA ARG A 71 -1.56 -1.67 -18.39
C ARG A 71 -1.27 -2.00 -16.93
N ILE A 72 -0.06 -2.49 -16.66
CA ILE A 72 0.38 -2.89 -15.31
C ILE A 72 1.01 -1.73 -14.51
N GLN A 73 1.32 -0.60 -15.15
CA GLN A 73 1.89 0.57 -14.47
C GLN A 73 0.85 1.68 -14.43
N PRO A 74 0.32 2.03 -13.24
CA PRO A 74 -0.61 3.14 -13.08
C PRO A 74 0.14 4.49 -13.18
N ARG A 75 -0.60 5.56 -13.46
CA ARG A 75 -0.07 6.91 -13.65
C ARG A 75 -0.95 7.93 -12.92
N ILE A 76 -0.45 9.13 -12.76
CA ILE A 76 -1.24 10.26 -12.27
C ILE A 76 -2.50 10.42 -13.13
N GLY A 77 -3.64 10.56 -12.47
CA GLY A 77 -4.97 10.65 -13.09
C GLY A 77 -5.70 9.31 -13.24
N ASP A 78 -5.01 8.17 -13.07
CA ASP A 78 -5.65 6.87 -13.16
C ASP A 78 -6.53 6.57 -11.95
N GLU A 79 -7.61 5.82 -12.21
CA GLU A 79 -8.45 5.25 -11.19
C GLU A 79 -8.02 3.81 -10.86
N LEU A 80 -7.67 3.58 -9.60
CA LEU A 80 -7.55 2.23 -9.06
C LEU A 80 -8.94 1.72 -8.70
N VAL A 81 -9.19 0.42 -8.90
CA VAL A 81 -10.52 -0.16 -8.69
C VAL A 81 -10.51 -1.31 -7.69
N THR A 82 -11.68 -1.57 -7.11
CA THR A 82 -11.92 -2.72 -6.25
C THR A 82 -12.03 -4.03 -7.05
N ASN A 83 -12.04 -5.16 -6.33
CA ASN A 83 -12.40 -6.48 -6.87
C ASN A 83 -13.82 -6.54 -7.48
N GLN A 84 -14.63 -5.49 -7.30
CA GLN A 84 -15.94 -5.29 -7.95
C GLN A 84 -15.93 -4.16 -8.98
N ARG A 85 -14.75 -3.71 -9.41
CA ARG A 85 -14.54 -2.67 -10.44
C ARG A 85 -15.12 -1.29 -10.09
N LYS A 86 -15.34 -1.00 -8.80
CA LYS A 86 -15.72 0.32 -8.34
C LYS A 86 -14.47 1.16 -8.12
N PRO A 87 -14.44 2.45 -8.52
CA PRO A 87 -13.33 3.33 -8.20
C PRO A 87 -13.06 3.39 -6.69
N ILE A 88 -11.82 3.16 -6.29
CA ILE A 88 -11.39 3.21 -4.88
C ILE A 88 -10.44 4.38 -4.63
N PHE A 89 -9.57 4.68 -5.60
CA PHE A 89 -8.68 5.83 -5.58
C PHE A 89 -8.56 6.47 -6.96
N THR A 90 -8.19 7.76 -6.98
CA THR A 90 -7.52 8.39 -8.13
C THR A 90 -6.13 8.79 -7.69
N ILE A 91 -5.09 8.44 -8.44
CA ILE A 91 -3.72 8.89 -8.20
C ILE A 91 -3.64 10.37 -8.57
N THR A 92 -3.24 11.23 -7.62
CA THR A 92 -3.20 12.69 -7.83
C THR A 92 -1.79 13.25 -7.89
N ASP A 93 -0.81 12.55 -7.31
CA ASP A 93 0.61 12.91 -7.34
C ASP A 93 1.47 11.66 -7.19
N ASP A 94 2.64 11.61 -7.85
CA ASP A 94 3.54 10.46 -7.83
C ASP A 94 4.94 10.88 -8.27
N ASP A 95 5.90 10.89 -7.35
CA ASP A 95 7.28 11.29 -7.61
C ASP A 95 8.10 10.17 -8.27
N VAL A 96 7.65 8.91 -8.12
CA VAL A 96 8.41 7.71 -8.57
C VAL A 96 7.92 7.20 -9.92
N GLY A 97 6.61 7.16 -10.13
CA GLY A 97 5.99 6.65 -11.36
C GLY A 97 6.23 5.16 -11.61
N TRP A 98 6.69 4.42 -10.59
CA TRP A 98 7.01 3.00 -10.72
C TRP A 98 6.54 2.22 -9.49
N HIS A 99 5.55 1.35 -9.70
CA HIS A 99 4.92 0.53 -8.68
C HIS A 99 4.60 -0.85 -9.25
N ASP A 100 4.44 -1.85 -8.39
CA ASP A 100 4.12 -3.21 -8.83
C ASP A 100 2.68 -3.60 -8.49
N MET A 101 2.01 -4.22 -9.44
CA MET A 101 0.68 -4.81 -9.29
C MET A 101 0.65 -6.31 -9.58
N LEU A 102 1.81 -6.96 -9.71
CA LEU A 102 1.92 -8.35 -10.13
C LEU A 102 2.28 -9.29 -8.97
N ALA A 103 3.18 -8.85 -8.09
CA ALA A 103 3.68 -9.69 -7.02
C ALA A 103 2.67 -9.76 -5.85
N PRO A 104 2.46 -10.96 -5.27
CA PRO A 104 1.76 -11.09 -4.00
C PRO A 104 2.62 -10.55 -2.86
N ALA A 105 1.97 -10.26 -1.72
CA ALA A 105 2.69 -9.97 -0.48
C ALA A 105 3.71 -11.06 -0.18
N CYS A 106 4.90 -10.67 0.30
CA CYS A 106 5.83 -11.67 0.80
C CYS A 106 5.23 -12.39 2.02
N ASP A 107 5.46 -13.69 2.10
CA ASP A 107 4.90 -14.56 3.12
C ASP A 107 5.96 -15.53 3.68
N ARG A 108 5.58 -16.25 4.73
CA ARG A 108 6.44 -17.23 5.39
C ARG A 108 6.95 -18.30 4.44
N GLN A 109 6.07 -18.82 3.55
CA GLN A 109 6.38 -19.87 2.61
C GLN A 109 7.42 -19.41 1.58
N ARG A 110 7.36 -18.14 1.14
CA ARG A 110 8.36 -17.55 0.25
C ARG A 110 9.75 -17.57 0.89
N TYR A 111 9.88 -17.12 2.15
CA TYR A 111 11.15 -17.09 2.86
C TYR A 111 11.71 -18.50 3.10
N GLU A 112 10.88 -19.43 3.55
CA GLU A 112 11.31 -20.80 3.81
C GLU A 112 11.71 -21.54 2.53
N ARG A 113 10.88 -21.44 1.48
CA ARG A 113 11.07 -22.21 0.24
C ARG A 113 12.19 -21.69 -0.65
N TYR A 114 12.30 -20.37 -0.79
CA TYR A 114 13.24 -19.79 -1.76
C TYR A 114 14.55 -19.34 -1.14
N TYR A 115 14.57 -19.06 0.16
CA TYR A 115 15.75 -18.56 0.87
C TYR A 115 16.21 -19.46 2.03
N GLY A 116 15.44 -20.47 2.41
CA GLY A 116 15.78 -21.36 3.53
C GLY A 116 15.66 -20.71 4.91
N VAL A 117 15.05 -19.53 5.02
CA VAL A 117 14.95 -18.74 6.25
C VAL A 117 13.60 -18.96 6.91
N LYS A 118 13.59 -19.43 8.17
CA LYS A 118 12.38 -19.65 8.97
C LYS A 118 12.15 -18.49 9.93
N GLY A 119 10.86 -18.19 10.16
CA GLY A 119 10.46 -17.19 11.16
C GLY A 119 10.76 -15.75 10.76
N HIS A 120 11.07 -15.49 9.50
CA HIS A 120 11.26 -14.14 9.00
C HIS A 120 9.96 -13.35 9.02
N ARG A 121 10.03 -12.06 9.39
CA ARG A 121 8.88 -11.15 9.23
C ARG A 121 8.50 -11.05 7.75
N ASN A 122 7.22 -10.80 7.49
CA ASN A 122 6.69 -10.73 6.14
C ASN A 122 5.46 -9.82 6.08
N CYS A 123 5.15 -9.31 4.89
CA CYS A 123 4.05 -8.38 4.70
C CYS A 123 2.68 -9.01 4.93
N HIS A 124 2.51 -10.29 4.58
CA HIS A 124 1.27 -11.03 4.83
C HIS A 124 0.94 -11.08 6.34
N ASP A 125 1.92 -11.47 7.19
CA ASP A 125 1.72 -11.52 8.63
C ASP A 125 1.55 -10.09 9.20
N ASN A 126 2.25 -9.08 8.69
CA ASN A 126 2.08 -7.68 9.07
C ASN A 126 0.63 -7.19 8.82
N PHE A 127 0.02 -7.59 7.71
CA PHE A 127 -1.39 -7.30 7.44
C PHE A 127 -2.30 -7.95 8.48
N LEU A 128 -2.11 -9.23 8.76
CA LEU A 128 -2.92 -9.96 9.74
C LEU A 128 -2.78 -9.39 11.15
N ASP A 129 -1.55 -9.03 11.56
CA ASP A 129 -1.27 -8.43 12.87
C ASP A 129 -2.08 -7.15 13.11
N VAL A 130 -2.14 -6.25 12.12
CA VAL A 130 -2.86 -4.97 12.27
C VAL A 130 -4.36 -5.12 12.07
N MET A 131 -4.81 -6.07 11.24
CA MET A 131 -6.24 -6.34 10.99
C MET A 131 -6.88 -7.24 12.04
N TYR A 132 -6.09 -7.86 12.93
CA TYR A 132 -6.62 -8.70 14.02
C TYR A 132 -7.66 -7.96 14.87
N LYS A 133 -7.40 -6.70 15.21
CA LYS A 133 -8.33 -5.87 16.01
C LYS A 133 -9.55 -5.36 15.23
N ARG A 134 -9.61 -5.60 13.93
CA ARG A 134 -10.71 -5.20 13.04
C ARG A 134 -11.62 -6.37 12.66
N ASP A 135 -11.47 -7.51 13.35
CA ASP A 135 -12.27 -8.71 13.08
C ASP A 135 -12.18 -9.18 11.62
N TRP A 136 -10.97 -9.19 11.08
CA TRP A 136 -10.72 -9.68 9.72
C TRP A 136 -11.17 -11.15 9.56
N GLY A 137 -11.10 -11.93 10.63
CA GLY A 137 -11.48 -13.33 10.64
C GLY A 137 -10.55 -14.19 9.79
N ASN A 138 -11.14 -15.18 9.13
CA ASN A 138 -10.41 -16.15 8.29
C ASN A 138 -10.37 -15.74 6.81
N ARG A 139 -10.57 -14.48 6.48
CA ARG A 139 -10.46 -14.00 5.10
C ARG A 139 -9.03 -14.11 4.59
N LEU A 140 -8.89 -14.38 3.31
CA LEU A 140 -7.59 -14.34 2.66
C LEU A 140 -7.06 -12.90 2.63
N VAL A 141 -5.75 -12.75 2.80
CA VAL A 141 -5.08 -11.46 2.59
C VAL A 141 -5.13 -11.15 1.09
N PRO A 142 -5.70 -10.01 0.68
CA PRO A 142 -5.73 -9.63 -0.74
C PRO A 142 -4.33 -9.40 -1.30
N GLN A 143 -4.19 -9.45 -2.62
CA GLN A 143 -2.97 -8.99 -3.26
C GLN A 143 -2.78 -7.49 -3.01
N PRO A 144 -1.59 -7.03 -2.58
CA PRO A 144 -1.31 -5.62 -2.38
C PRO A 144 -1.07 -4.86 -3.68
N PHE A 145 -1.18 -3.55 -3.62
CA PHE A 145 -0.51 -2.63 -4.52
C PHE A 145 0.88 -2.35 -3.92
N ASN A 146 1.94 -2.83 -4.58
CA ASN A 146 3.30 -2.74 -4.07
C ASN A 146 3.92 -1.40 -4.44
N LEU A 147 3.88 -0.45 -3.52
CA LEU A 147 4.42 0.89 -3.71
C LEU A 147 5.95 0.85 -3.80
N PHE A 148 6.51 1.64 -4.74
CA PHE A 148 7.95 1.82 -4.95
C PHE A 148 8.70 0.55 -5.36
N MET A 149 7.99 -0.55 -5.60
CA MET A 149 8.59 -1.81 -6.01
C MET A 149 8.88 -1.79 -7.52
N ASN A 150 10.14 -2.01 -7.87
CA ASN A 150 10.64 -1.99 -9.24
C ASN A 150 10.60 -3.41 -9.84
N THR A 151 9.44 -3.74 -10.42
CA THR A 151 9.23 -4.99 -11.12
C THR A 151 9.07 -4.72 -12.61
N PHE A 152 9.77 -5.46 -13.43
CA PHE A 152 9.80 -5.32 -14.88
C PHE A 152 9.37 -6.63 -15.57
N VAL A 153 8.57 -6.54 -16.61
CA VAL A 153 8.18 -7.68 -17.45
C VAL A 153 8.82 -7.52 -18.81
N GLU A 154 9.69 -8.47 -19.18
CA GLU A 154 10.32 -8.50 -20.49
C GLU A 154 9.36 -8.99 -21.58
N SER A 155 9.75 -8.81 -22.84
CA SER A 155 8.90 -9.18 -23.99
C SER A 155 8.61 -10.67 -24.10
N ASP A 156 9.45 -11.53 -23.51
CA ASP A 156 9.26 -12.98 -23.42
C ASP A 156 8.43 -13.42 -22.21
N GLY A 157 7.97 -12.45 -21.37
CA GLY A 157 7.21 -12.71 -20.16
C GLY A 157 8.07 -12.92 -18.90
N THR A 158 9.39 -12.80 -18.99
CA THR A 158 10.27 -12.91 -17.82
C THR A 158 10.01 -11.75 -16.86
N LEU A 159 9.81 -12.10 -15.57
CA LEU A 159 9.60 -11.13 -14.51
C LEU A 159 10.93 -10.83 -13.82
N LEU A 160 11.39 -9.59 -13.92
CA LEU A 160 12.60 -9.13 -13.26
C LEU A 160 12.25 -8.26 -12.06
N ILE A 161 12.94 -8.50 -10.95
CA ILE A 161 12.86 -7.69 -9.75
C ILE A 161 14.20 -6.96 -9.62
N GLN A 162 14.14 -5.64 -9.54
CA GLN A 162 15.29 -4.75 -9.44
C GLN A 162 15.23 -3.92 -8.16
N ASP A 163 16.34 -3.26 -7.85
CA ASP A 163 16.38 -2.32 -6.73
C ASP A 163 15.30 -1.23 -6.89
N PRO A 164 14.64 -0.80 -5.81
CA PRO A 164 13.73 0.32 -5.84
C PRO A 164 14.40 1.57 -6.39
N VAL A 165 13.64 2.39 -7.11
CA VAL A 165 14.15 3.64 -7.70
C VAL A 165 13.75 4.88 -6.91
N SER A 166 12.96 4.72 -5.85
CA SER A 166 12.56 5.80 -4.96
C SER A 166 13.75 6.42 -4.23
N LYS A 167 13.69 7.72 -4.03
CA LYS A 167 14.68 8.53 -3.31
C LYS A 167 14.08 8.99 -1.99
N SER A 168 14.95 9.46 -1.10
CA SER A 168 14.52 10.05 0.18
C SER A 168 13.48 11.14 -0.05
N GLY A 169 12.31 10.96 0.56
CA GLY A 169 11.20 11.88 0.51
C GLY A 169 10.20 11.67 -0.63
N ASP A 170 10.51 10.80 -1.61
CA ASP A 170 9.59 10.47 -2.70
C ASP A 170 8.28 9.89 -2.17
N LYS A 171 7.18 10.20 -2.84
CA LYS A 171 5.84 9.84 -2.37
C LYS A 171 4.88 9.53 -3.53
N ILE A 172 3.80 8.87 -3.18
CA ILE A 172 2.59 8.77 -3.99
C ILE A 172 1.39 9.32 -3.19
N THR A 173 0.52 10.07 -3.84
CA THR A 173 -0.70 10.62 -3.26
C THR A 173 -1.93 10.16 -4.04
N MET A 174 -2.96 9.73 -3.30
CA MET A 174 -4.19 9.20 -3.86
C MET A 174 -5.41 9.81 -3.17
N ASN A 175 -6.43 10.19 -3.94
CA ASN A 175 -7.72 10.66 -3.42
C ASN A 175 -8.70 9.50 -3.26
N ALA A 176 -9.21 9.28 -2.04
CA ALA A 176 -10.11 8.18 -1.69
C ALA A 176 -11.54 8.41 -2.22
N LYS A 177 -12.08 7.43 -2.96
CA LYS A 177 -13.44 7.49 -3.53
C LYS A 177 -14.51 6.88 -2.64
N MET A 178 -14.10 6.22 -1.57
CA MET A 178 -14.98 5.65 -0.53
C MET A 178 -14.27 5.70 0.83
N SER A 179 -15.01 5.41 1.92
CA SER A 179 -14.39 5.30 3.25
C SER A 179 -13.65 3.98 3.36
N LEU A 180 -12.39 4.02 3.81
CA LEU A 180 -11.45 2.91 3.71
C LEU A 180 -10.74 2.64 5.03
N ILE A 181 -10.37 1.39 5.22
CA ILE A 181 -9.29 0.97 6.10
C ILE A 181 -8.06 0.77 5.21
N ILE A 182 -7.01 1.54 5.47
CA ILE A 182 -5.73 1.43 4.77
C ILE A 182 -4.77 0.63 5.65
N VAL A 183 -4.12 -0.35 5.06
CA VAL A 183 -2.99 -1.06 5.68
C VAL A 183 -1.75 -0.83 4.82
N VAL A 184 -0.65 -0.45 5.44
CA VAL A 184 0.65 -0.35 4.77
C VAL A 184 1.68 -1.15 5.57
N SER A 185 2.46 -1.96 4.86
CA SER A 185 3.60 -2.68 5.42
C SER A 185 4.88 -2.18 4.76
N ALA A 186 5.82 -1.62 5.53
CA ALA A 186 7.18 -1.40 5.05
C ALA A 186 7.84 -2.78 4.88
N CYS A 187 8.07 -3.19 3.63
CA CYS A 187 8.42 -4.57 3.29
C CYS A 187 9.71 -5.03 4.00
N PRO A 188 9.70 -6.16 4.72
CA PRO A 188 10.89 -6.68 5.40
C PRO A 188 11.82 -7.51 4.50
N MET A 189 11.62 -7.50 3.17
CA MET A 189 12.44 -8.28 2.24
C MET A 189 13.85 -7.70 2.15
N ASP A 190 14.82 -8.40 2.69
CA ASP A 190 16.24 -8.06 2.70
C ASP A 190 17.14 -9.13 2.01
N LEU A 191 16.50 -10.12 1.37
CA LEU A 191 17.16 -11.27 0.75
C LEU A 191 17.16 -11.21 -0.78
N ASN A 192 16.68 -10.13 -1.36
CA ASN A 192 16.69 -9.90 -2.81
C ASN A 192 16.64 -8.38 -3.10
N PRO A 193 16.74 -7.96 -4.37
CA PRO A 193 16.80 -6.53 -4.73
C PRO A 193 15.63 -5.66 -4.25
N ILE A 194 14.45 -6.23 -3.92
CA ILE A 194 13.31 -5.45 -3.38
C ILE A 194 13.70 -4.68 -2.10
N GLY A 195 14.60 -5.22 -1.29
CA GLY A 195 15.06 -4.61 -0.05
C GLY A 195 16.00 -3.43 -0.26
N GLY A 196 16.41 -3.14 -1.47
CA GLY A 196 17.31 -2.04 -1.78
C GLY A 196 18.61 -2.12 -0.95
N GLN A 197 18.93 -1.03 -0.26
CA GLN A 197 20.12 -0.95 0.62
C GLN A 197 19.82 -1.27 2.09
N GLY A 198 18.62 -1.72 2.41
CA GLY A 198 18.19 -2.07 3.76
C GLY A 198 16.72 -1.79 4.00
N ILE A 199 16.22 -2.24 5.15
CA ILE A 199 14.82 -2.04 5.54
C ILE A 199 14.72 -0.72 6.30
N THR A 200 13.93 0.22 5.79
CA THR A 200 13.73 1.57 6.34
C THR A 200 12.25 1.86 6.61
N ASP A 201 11.97 3.02 7.18
CA ASP A 201 10.62 3.44 7.53
C ASP A 201 9.87 4.04 6.33
N LEU A 202 8.58 3.78 6.28
CA LEU A 202 7.63 4.53 5.46
C LEU A 202 6.79 5.47 6.33
N GLU A 203 6.13 6.42 5.70
CA GLU A 203 5.21 7.33 6.36
C GLU A 203 3.89 7.37 5.60
N ILE A 204 2.77 7.32 6.32
CA ILE A 204 1.45 7.57 5.76
C ILE A 204 0.89 8.87 6.32
N ILE A 205 0.36 9.72 5.43
CA ILE A 205 -0.23 11.02 5.77
C ILE A 205 -1.64 11.04 5.20
N VAL A 206 -2.62 11.43 6.00
CA VAL A 206 -4.02 11.61 5.57
C VAL A 206 -4.43 13.05 5.79
N THR A 207 -4.95 13.68 4.74
CA THR A 207 -5.39 15.08 4.75
C THR A 207 -6.78 15.23 4.13
N ASP A 208 -7.45 16.33 4.42
CA ASP A 208 -8.75 16.65 3.82
C ASP A 208 -8.60 17.30 2.45
N THR A 209 -7.48 18.00 2.20
CA THR A 209 -7.22 18.70 0.94
C THR A 209 -5.80 18.45 0.43
N ASP A 210 -5.59 18.67 -0.88
CA ASP A 210 -4.28 18.59 -1.51
C ASP A 210 -3.31 19.69 -0.99
N GLU A 211 -3.84 20.87 -0.67
CA GLU A 211 -3.04 21.97 -0.12
C GLU A 211 -2.47 21.64 1.26
N GLU A 212 -3.18 20.86 2.06
CA GLU A 212 -2.68 20.40 3.38
C GLU A 212 -1.48 19.48 3.24
N ILE A 213 -1.43 18.64 2.18
CA ILE A 213 -0.27 17.78 1.93
C ILE A 213 0.99 18.61 1.77
N LYS A 214 0.92 19.67 0.97
CA LYS A 214 2.05 20.58 0.72
C LYS A 214 2.54 21.28 1.99
N ARG A 215 1.63 21.57 2.93
CA ARG A 215 1.99 22.18 4.22
C ARG A 215 2.64 21.21 5.20
N VAL A 216 2.26 19.93 5.14
CA VAL A 216 2.78 18.89 6.05
C VAL A 216 4.13 18.34 5.59
N LEU A 217 4.41 18.42 4.29
CA LEU A 217 5.65 17.94 3.68
C LEU A 217 6.78 19.00 3.68
N ASN A 218 6.45 20.28 3.83
CA ASN A 218 7.39 21.39 3.96
C ASN A 218 7.69 21.69 5.44
#